data_ce9aadcc9e71eadc5bb52b522946d92f
#
_entry.id   ce9aadcc9e71eadc5bb52b522946d92f
#
_cell.length_a   1.000
_cell.length_b   1.000
_cell.length_c   1.000
_cell.angle_alpha   90.00
_cell.angle_beta   90.00
_cell.angle_gamma   90.00
#
_symmetry.space_group_name_H-M   'P 1'
#
loop_
_entity.id
_entity.type
_entity.pdbx_description
1 polymer ?
#
loop_
_entity_poly.entity_id
_entity_poly.type
_entity_poly.pdbx_seq_one_letter_code
_entity_poly.pdbx_strand_id
1 'polypeptide(L)'
;MIWLVLFGALFRSVSDIPGFTTGSYVEFLTPGLIMMLAISSAGWAGMAYIEDMNAGVMDRFLVSPIWRGALNAGSAAQNVIIIVLQSVIVAVLSLVVGGHFPNGVAGVAVMIAIAALLGASFASLSNALALVVRQRESLIGAVTSVTLPLTFLSTAFMQQSLVPSWIAWVARFNPVNWAVVAGRSAATGNTDWTLVLSRCGLLVGLLLVSAWLATRSFSAYQRSI
;
A
#
# COMPACT_ATOMS: atom_id res chain seq x y z
N MET A 1 10.22 -3.35 -10.72
CA MET A 1 11.20 -4.35 -11.17
C MET A 1 12.62 -3.83 -11.05
N ILE A 2 12.98 -2.75 -11.78
CA ILE A 2 14.31 -2.13 -11.76
C ILE A 2 14.77 -1.81 -10.33
N TRP A 3 13.89 -1.30 -9.48
CA TRP A 3 14.20 -0.95 -8.09
C TRP A 3 14.72 -2.14 -7.26
N LEU A 4 14.13 -3.34 -7.41
CA LEU A 4 14.58 -4.53 -6.66
C LEU A 4 16.01 -4.94 -7.08
N VAL A 5 16.27 -4.96 -8.38
CA VAL A 5 17.59 -5.31 -8.91
C VAL A 5 18.62 -4.23 -8.55
N LEU A 6 18.24 -2.95 -8.74
CA LEU A 6 19.11 -1.81 -8.48
C LEU A 6 19.48 -1.70 -7.00
N PHE A 7 18.49 -1.68 -6.12
CA PHE A 7 18.73 -1.60 -4.68
C PHE A 7 19.36 -2.88 -4.12
N GLY A 8 18.96 -4.06 -4.60
CA GLY A 8 19.60 -5.31 -4.23
C GLY A 8 21.09 -5.37 -4.60
N ALA A 9 21.47 -4.76 -5.73
CA ALA A 9 22.88 -4.65 -6.14
C ALA A 9 23.63 -3.55 -5.38
N LEU A 10 23.05 -2.35 -5.29
CA LEU A 10 23.68 -1.18 -4.64
C LEU A 10 23.90 -1.38 -3.14
N PHE A 11 22.95 -2.00 -2.46
CA PHE A 11 22.97 -2.15 -1.00
C PHE A 11 23.38 -3.57 -0.57
N ARG A 12 23.99 -4.35 -1.45
CA ARG A 12 24.46 -5.70 -1.11
C ARG A 12 25.42 -5.67 0.10
N SER A 13 26.28 -4.66 0.20
CA SER A 13 27.22 -4.47 1.30
C SER A 13 26.56 -4.02 2.61
N VAL A 14 25.28 -3.64 2.60
CA VAL A 14 24.54 -3.29 3.83
C VAL A 14 24.26 -4.50 4.70
N SER A 15 24.21 -5.70 4.10
CA SER A 15 24.12 -6.95 4.84
C SER A 15 25.34 -7.23 5.73
N ASP A 16 26.49 -6.60 5.44
CA ASP A 16 27.74 -6.78 6.18
C ASP A 16 27.88 -5.82 7.37
N ILE A 17 26.92 -4.89 7.55
CA ILE A 17 26.93 -3.92 8.66
C ILE A 17 26.53 -4.61 9.98
N PRO A 18 27.33 -4.44 11.07
CA PRO A 18 26.94 -4.94 12.39
C PRO A 18 25.57 -4.40 12.83
N GLY A 19 24.64 -5.30 13.14
CA GLY A 19 23.27 -4.95 13.52
C GLY A 19 22.22 -5.25 12.43
N PHE A 20 22.61 -5.68 11.25
CA PHE A 20 21.70 -6.19 10.23
C PHE A 20 21.33 -7.65 10.56
N THR A 21 20.04 -7.93 10.79
CA THR A 21 19.57 -9.22 11.33
C THR A 21 19.04 -10.18 10.27
N THR A 22 18.99 -9.76 8.99
CA THR A 22 18.46 -10.57 7.88
C THR A 22 19.63 -11.09 7.02
N GLY A 23 19.54 -12.34 6.56
CA GLY A 23 20.63 -12.98 5.80
C GLY A 23 20.93 -12.33 4.45
N SER A 24 19.93 -11.69 3.80
CA SER A 24 20.10 -10.98 2.53
C SER A 24 19.34 -9.66 2.54
N TYR A 25 19.96 -8.61 1.98
CA TYR A 25 19.28 -7.32 1.80
C TYR A 25 18.04 -7.44 0.91
N VAL A 26 18.02 -8.35 -0.06
CA VAL A 26 16.86 -8.62 -0.95
C VAL A 26 15.67 -9.13 -0.14
N GLU A 27 15.88 -10.03 0.82
CA GLU A 27 14.83 -10.54 1.72
C GLU A 27 14.24 -9.41 2.57
N PHE A 28 15.09 -8.54 3.09
CA PHE A 28 14.67 -7.38 3.87
C PHE A 28 13.88 -6.37 3.04
N LEU A 29 14.31 -6.11 1.79
CA LEU A 29 13.77 -5.09 0.90
C LEU A 29 12.42 -5.50 0.28
N THR A 30 12.23 -6.79 -0.02
CA THR A 30 11.07 -7.29 -0.78
C THR A 30 9.72 -6.91 -0.15
N PRO A 31 9.46 -7.11 1.16
CA PRO A 31 8.22 -6.65 1.78
C PRO A 31 8.03 -5.13 1.67
N GLY A 32 9.09 -4.35 1.85
CA GLY A 32 9.07 -2.90 1.71
C GLY A 32 8.67 -2.45 0.31
N LEU A 33 9.26 -3.06 -0.73
CA LEU A 33 8.94 -2.76 -2.14
C LEU A 33 7.51 -3.12 -2.50
N ILE A 34 7.00 -4.26 -2.02
CA ILE A 34 5.61 -4.66 -2.24
C ILE A 34 4.66 -3.62 -1.64
N MET A 35 4.89 -3.15 -0.41
CA MET A 35 4.05 -2.14 0.23
C MET A 35 4.16 -0.77 -0.46
N MET A 36 5.36 -0.40 -0.93
CA MET A 36 5.57 0.81 -1.71
C MET A 36 4.80 0.78 -3.04
N LEU A 37 4.82 -0.35 -3.75
CA LEU A 37 4.04 -0.52 -4.98
C LEU A 37 2.54 -0.48 -4.71
N ALA A 38 2.10 -1.11 -3.62
CA ALA A 38 0.70 -1.12 -3.21
C ALA A 38 0.16 0.29 -2.96
N ILE A 39 0.87 1.11 -2.16
CA ILE A 39 0.44 2.49 -1.89
C ILE A 39 0.52 3.37 -3.14
N SER A 40 1.56 3.20 -3.96
CA SER A 40 1.71 3.96 -5.20
C SER A 40 0.60 3.64 -6.20
N SER A 41 0.30 2.36 -6.44
CA SER A 41 -0.79 1.93 -7.32
C SER A 41 -2.15 2.43 -6.81
N ALA A 42 -2.42 2.26 -5.52
CA ALA A 42 -3.67 2.67 -4.90
C ALA A 42 -3.87 4.20 -4.89
N GLY A 43 -2.80 4.97 -4.79
CA GLY A 43 -2.87 6.43 -4.87
C GLY A 43 -3.49 6.94 -6.17
N TRP A 44 -3.31 6.22 -7.26
CA TRP A 44 -3.85 6.58 -8.59
C TRP A 44 -5.28 6.08 -8.83
N ALA A 45 -5.89 5.31 -7.91
CA ALA A 45 -7.24 4.77 -8.10
C ALA A 45 -8.30 5.84 -8.39
N GLY A 46 -8.20 6.99 -7.73
CA GLY A 46 -9.13 8.11 -7.91
C GLY A 46 -9.08 8.76 -9.30
N MET A 47 -8.05 8.50 -10.13
CA MET A 47 -7.98 9.01 -11.50
C MET A 47 -9.14 8.52 -12.35
N ALA A 48 -9.52 7.24 -12.19
CA ALA A 48 -10.65 6.68 -12.92
C ALA A 48 -11.95 7.45 -12.62
N TYR A 49 -12.15 7.89 -11.37
CA TYR A 49 -13.32 8.70 -11.02
C TYR A 49 -13.32 10.06 -11.69
N ILE A 50 -12.16 10.70 -11.81
CA ILE A 50 -12.05 11.98 -12.52
C ILE A 50 -12.31 11.79 -14.02
N GLU A 51 -11.84 10.70 -14.61
CA GLU A 51 -12.10 10.35 -16.00
C GLU A 51 -13.59 10.05 -16.24
N ASP A 52 -14.24 9.31 -15.34
CA ASP A 52 -15.67 9.03 -15.40
C ASP A 52 -16.53 10.30 -15.23
N MET A 53 -16.12 11.24 -14.39
CA MET A 53 -16.76 12.56 -14.24
C MET A 53 -16.64 13.35 -15.54
N ASN A 54 -15.47 13.44 -16.13
CA ASN A 54 -15.23 14.18 -17.38
C ASN A 54 -15.94 13.55 -18.58
N ALA A 55 -16.15 12.23 -18.58
CA ALA A 55 -16.88 11.51 -19.62
C ALA A 55 -18.41 11.50 -19.42
N GLY A 56 -18.92 12.10 -18.34
CA GLY A 56 -20.35 12.08 -17.99
C GLY A 56 -20.89 10.70 -17.59
N VAL A 57 -20.01 9.73 -17.36
CA VAL A 57 -20.37 8.38 -16.91
C VAL A 57 -20.85 8.42 -15.46
N MET A 58 -20.26 9.28 -14.65
CA MET A 58 -20.62 9.45 -13.24
C MET A 58 -22.09 9.88 -13.08
N ASP A 59 -22.61 10.73 -13.97
CA ASP A 59 -24.00 11.20 -13.94
C ASP A 59 -25.00 10.05 -14.16
N ARG A 60 -24.64 9.09 -15.00
CA ARG A 60 -25.45 7.88 -15.22
C ARG A 60 -25.50 6.98 -13.98
N PHE A 61 -24.40 6.89 -13.23
CA PHE A 61 -24.39 6.16 -11.97
C PHE A 61 -25.22 6.85 -10.89
N LEU A 62 -25.32 8.18 -10.91
CA LEU A 62 -26.11 8.95 -9.94
C LEU A 62 -27.63 8.73 -10.06
N VAL A 63 -28.14 8.50 -11.30
CA VAL A 63 -29.56 8.24 -11.55
C VAL A 63 -29.92 6.76 -11.45
N SER A 64 -28.94 5.86 -11.34
CA SER A 64 -29.19 4.43 -11.19
C SER A 64 -29.37 4.06 -9.72
N PRO A 65 -30.21 3.05 -9.36
CA PRO A 65 -30.43 2.62 -8.00
C PRO A 65 -29.28 1.76 -7.47
N ILE A 66 -28.02 2.22 -7.61
CA ILE A 66 -26.84 1.51 -7.16
C ILE A 66 -26.44 2.02 -5.78
N TRP A 67 -26.12 1.08 -4.88
CA TRP A 67 -25.55 1.44 -3.59
C TRP A 67 -24.18 2.10 -3.76
N ARG A 68 -24.03 3.31 -3.23
CA ARG A 68 -22.84 4.15 -3.41
C ARG A 68 -21.53 3.49 -2.95
N GLY A 69 -21.62 2.66 -1.92
CA GLY A 69 -20.50 1.86 -1.44
C GLY A 69 -20.02 0.83 -2.47
N ALA A 70 -20.90 0.35 -3.36
CA ALA A 70 -20.55 -0.62 -4.38
C ALA A 70 -19.57 -0.04 -5.43
N LEU A 71 -19.69 1.24 -5.79
CA LEU A 71 -18.76 1.91 -6.70
C LEU A 71 -17.35 1.96 -6.10
N ASN A 72 -17.25 2.39 -4.83
CA ASN A 72 -15.95 2.41 -4.14
C ASN A 72 -15.39 0.99 -3.95
N ALA A 73 -16.23 0.01 -3.60
CA ALA A 73 -15.82 -1.38 -3.46
C ALA A 73 -15.32 -1.97 -4.78
N GLY A 74 -15.98 -1.66 -5.91
CA GLY A 74 -15.56 -2.08 -7.25
C GLY A 74 -14.18 -1.52 -7.63
N SER A 75 -13.98 -0.21 -7.46
CA SER A 75 -12.69 0.44 -7.69
C SER A 75 -11.59 -0.11 -6.79
N ALA A 76 -11.87 -0.28 -5.49
CA ALA A 76 -10.92 -0.87 -4.55
C ALA A 76 -10.58 -2.32 -4.91
N ALA A 77 -11.56 -3.14 -5.32
CA ALA A 77 -11.35 -4.52 -5.76
C ALA A 77 -10.47 -4.59 -7.02
N GLN A 78 -10.70 -3.72 -8.01
CA GLN A 78 -9.84 -3.61 -9.19
C GLN A 78 -8.39 -3.32 -8.81
N ASN A 79 -8.16 -2.35 -7.91
CA ASN A 79 -6.83 -2.05 -7.40
C ASN A 79 -6.20 -3.21 -6.63
N VAL A 80 -6.97 -3.93 -5.82
CA VAL A 80 -6.50 -5.13 -5.11
C VAL A 80 -5.99 -6.18 -6.09
N ILE A 81 -6.70 -6.43 -7.19
CA ILE A 81 -6.25 -7.38 -8.24
C ILE A 81 -4.90 -6.93 -8.83
N ILE A 82 -4.76 -5.65 -9.15
CA ILE A 82 -3.51 -5.11 -9.69
C ILE A 82 -2.37 -5.27 -8.67
N ILE A 83 -2.61 -4.95 -7.40
CA ILE A 83 -1.63 -5.05 -6.32
C ILE A 83 -1.22 -6.52 -6.10
N VAL A 84 -2.17 -7.45 -6.12
CA VAL A 84 -1.87 -8.89 -6.01
C VAL A 84 -0.96 -9.34 -7.16
N LEU A 85 -1.30 -8.99 -8.40
CA LEU A 85 -0.48 -9.33 -9.57
C LEU A 85 0.94 -8.74 -9.46
N GLN A 86 1.06 -7.45 -9.12
CA GLN A 86 2.35 -6.79 -8.93
C GLN A 86 3.16 -7.45 -7.81
N SER A 87 2.51 -7.77 -6.69
CA SER A 87 3.16 -8.39 -5.53
C SER A 87 3.67 -9.79 -5.85
N VAL A 88 2.88 -10.60 -6.58
CA VAL A 88 3.32 -11.93 -7.05
C VAL A 88 4.55 -11.81 -7.93
N ILE A 89 4.55 -10.87 -8.89
CA ILE A 89 5.68 -10.67 -9.78
C ILE A 89 6.94 -10.25 -8.99
N VAL A 90 6.81 -9.35 -8.01
CA VAL A 90 7.95 -8.93 -7.17
C VAL A 90 8.46 -10.08 -6.31
N ALA A 91 7.55 -10.88 -5.72
CA ALA A 91 7.93 -12.05 -4.93
C ALA A 91 8.68 -13.10 -5.77
N VAL A 92 8.20 -13.40 -6.98
CA VAL A 92 8.88 -14.31 -7.91
C VAL A 92 10.26 -13.76 -8.31
N LEU A 93 10.36 -12.49 -8.64
CA LEU A 93 11.65 -11.87 -8.95
C LEU A 93 12.62 -11.89 -7.78
N SER A 94 12.12 -11.67 -6.55
CA SER A 94 12.93 -11.80 -5.34
C SER A 94 13.54 -13.20 -5.23
N LEU A 95 12.77 -14.26 -5.48
CA LEU A 95 13.26 -15.65 -5.51
C LEU A 95 14.33 -15.86 -6.58
N VAL A 96 14.13 -15.32 -7.79
CA VAL A 96 15.10 -15.43 -8.90
C VAL A 96 16.43 -14.73 -8.58
N VAL A 97 16.37 -13.60 -7.85
CA VAL A 97 17.58 -12.84 -7.45
C VAL A 97 18.29 -13.44 -6.22
N GLY A 98 17.74 -14.54 -5.67
CA GLY A 98 18.35 -15.25 -4.54
C GLY A 98 17.76 -14.90 -3.17
N GLY A 99 16.59 -14.23 -3.13
CA GLY A 99 15.84 -14.06 -1.90
C GLY A 99 15.22 -15.37 -1.44
N HIS A 100 15.16 -15.57 -0.13
CA HIS A 100 14.51 -16.72 0.48
C HIS A 100 13.36 -16.27 1.37
N PHE A 101 12.26 -17.00 1.32
CA PHE A 101 11.12 -16.80 2.23
C PHE A 101 11.01 -18.02 3.15
N PRO A 102 11.54 -17.98 4.37
CA PRO A 102 11.53 -19.12 5.28
C PRO A 102 10.15 -19.72 5.54
N ASN A 103 9.10 -18.90 5.55
CA ASN A 103 7.70 -19.34 5.67
C ASN A 103 7.09 -19.83 4.33
N GLY A 104 7.87 -19.91 3.27
CA GLY A 104 7.43 -20.39 1.96
C GLY A 104 6.24 -19.61 1.39
N VAL A 105 5.38 -20.32 0.67
CA VAL A 105 4.21 -19.74 -0.03
C VAL A 105 3.20 -19.12 0.96
N ALA A 106 3.05 -19.69 2.16
CA ALA A 106 2.10 -19.18 3.16
C ALA A 106 2.49 -17.78 3.64
N GLY A 107 3.79 -17.56 3.94
CA GLY A 107 4.28 -16.24 4.35
C GLY A 107 4.12 -15.19 3.25
N VAL A 108 4.40 -15.57 1.99
CA VAL A 108 4.20 -14.70 0.83
C VAL A 108 2.72 -14.37 0.63
N ALA A 109 1.82 -15.33 0.78
CA ALA A 109 0.37 -15.10 0.66
C ALA A 109 -0.14 -14.11 1.71
N VAL A 110 0.30 -14.24 2.98
CA VAL A 110 -0.05 -13.30 4.05
C VAL A 110 0.51 -11.90 3.74
N MET A 111 1.75 -11.80 3.28
CA MET A 111 2.36 -10.55 2.88
C MET A 111 1.58 -9.85 1.75
N ILE A 112 1.14 -10.61 0.74
CA ILE A 112 0.31 -10.09 -0.36
C ILE A 112 -1.06 -9.65 0.14
N ALA A 113 -1.68 -10.39 1.06
CA ALA A 113 -2.95 -10.01 1.67
C ALA A 113 -2.84 -8.67 2.46
N ILE A 114 -1.73 -8.47 3.18
CA ILE A 114 -1.45 -7.20 3.88
C ILE A 114 -1.26 -6.05 2.88
N ALA A 115 -0.55 -6.28 1.77
CA ALA A 115 -0.39 -5.29 0.70
C ALA A 115 -1.73 -4.92 0.05
N ALA A 116 -2.59 -5.91 -0.20
CA ALA A 116 -3.94 -5.71 -0.72
C ALA A 116 -4.80 -4.88 0.25
N LEU A 117 -4.71 -5.15 1.55
CA LEU A 117 -5.43 -4.41 2.58
C LEU A 117 -4.98 -2.95 2.67
N LEU A 118 -3.66 -2.71 2.65
CA LEU A 118 -3.08 -1.37 2.58
C LEU A 118 -3.55 -0.64 1.32
N GLY A 119 -3.46 -1.31 0.17
CA GLY A 119 -3.86 -0.76 -1.11
C GLY A 119 -5.36 -0.44 -1.18
N ALA A 120 -6.23 -1.31 -0.71
CA ALA A 120 -7.67 -1.05 -0.64
C ALA A 120 -8.00 0.19 0.20
N SER A 121 -7.27 0.38 1.32
CA SER A 121 -7.43 1.56 2.18
C SER A 121 -7.05 2.85 1.46
N PHE A 122 -5.89 2.87 0.79
CA PHE A 122 -5.42 4.04 0.05
C PHE A 122 -6.19 4.28 -1.25
N ALA A 123 -6.68 3.24 -1.93
CA ALA A 123 -7.56 3.37 -3.09
C ALA A 123 -8.88 4.06 -2.70
N SER A 124 -9.49 3.64 -1.59
CA SER A 124 -10.70 4.28 -1.06
C SER A 124 -10.44 5.75 -0.68
N LEU A 125 -9.28 6.05 -0.10
CA LEU A 125 -8.90 7.42 0.24
C LEU A 125 -8.67 8.27 -1.02
N SER A 126 -8.01 7.72 -2.04
CA SER A 126 -7.79 8.37 -3.33
C SER A 126 -9.13 8.66 -4.04
N ASN A 127 -10.07 7.70 -4.02
CA ASN A 127 -11.42 7.87 -4.55
C ASN A 127 -12.17 9.00 -3.83
N ALA A 128 -12.10 9.04 -2.48
CA ALA A 128 -12.69 10.12 -1.71
C ALA A 128 -12.13 11.49 -2.09
N LEU A 129 -10.81 11.56 -2.25
CA LEU A 129 -10.10 12.78 -2.62
C LEU A 129 -10.46 13.24 -4.03
N ALA A 130 -10.55 12.31 -5.00
CA ALA A 130 -10.92 12.60 -6.38
C ALA A 130 -12.31 13.26 -6.49
N LEU A 131 -13.28 12.79 -5.70
CA LEU A 131 -14.63 13.36 -5.65
C LEU A 131 -14.67 14.80 -5.08
N VAL A 132 -13.70 15.14 -4.23
CA VAL A 132 -13.58 16.50 -3.65
C VAL A 132 -12.84 17.43 -4.60
N VAL A 133 -11.70 16.99 -5.12
CA VAL A 133 -10.77 17.83 -5.89
C VAL A 133 -11.23 18.01 -7.34
N ARG A 134 -11.77 16.97 -7.96
CA ARG A 134 -12.35 16.95 -9.34
C ARG A 134 -11.37 17.37 -10.46
N GLN A 135 -10.10 17.51 -10.15
CA GLN A 135 -9.04 17.93 -11.07
C GLN A 135 -7.88 16.94 -11.01
N ARG A 136 -7.39 16.54 -12.17
CA ARG A 136 -6.33 15.54 -12.31
C ARG A 136 -5.02 16.00 -11.67
N GLU A 137 -4.61 17.22 -11.97
CA GLU A 137 -3.36 17.82 -11.51
C GLU A 137 -3.32 17.96 -9.98
N SER A 138 -4.44 18.36 -9.40
CA SER A 138 -4.58 18.52 -7.96
C SER A 138 -4.57 17.16 -7.23
N LEU A 139 -5.18 16.12 -7.83
CA LEU A 139 -5.11 14.76 -7.30
C LEU A 139 -3.67 14.24 -7.32
N ILE A 140 -2.95 14.42 -8.45
CA ILE A 140 -1.54 14.04 -8.58
C ILE A 140 -0.71 14.69 -7.50
N GLY A 141 -0.82 16.00 -7.33
CA GLY A 141 -0.10 16.77 -6.31
C GLY A 141 -0.38 16.26 -4.90
N ALA A 142 -1.65 16.07 -4.55
CA ALA A 142 -2.04 15.62 -3.23
C ALA A 142 -1.58 14.18 -2.94
N VAL A 143 -1.79 13.25 -3.88
CA VAL A 143 -1.34 11.85 -3.75
C VAL A 143 0.17 11.79 -3.57
N THR A 144 0.93 12.49 -4.40
CA THR A 144 2.39 12.48 -4.34
C THR A 144 2.90 13.09 -3.02
N SER A 145 2.32 14.20 -2.58
CA SER A 145 2.67 14.87 -1.33
C SER A 145 2.44 14.02 -0.08
N VAL A 146 1.48 13.08 -0.13
CA VAL A 146 1.20 12.17 0.98
C VAL A 146 2.01 10.87 0.85
N THR A 147 2.07 10.28 -0.36
CA THR A 147 2.68 8.97 -0.57
C THR A 147 4.19 8.99 -0.36
N LEU A 148 4.90 10.04 -0.82
CA LEU A 148 6.35 10.14 -0.66
C LEU A 148 6.78 10.18 0.82
N PRO A 149 6.25 11.09 1.66
CA PRO A 149 6.61 11.09 3.08
C PRO A 149 6.24 9.78 3.78
N LEU A 150 5.07 9.20 3.53
CA LEU A 150 4.67 7.94 4.14
C LEU A 150 5.61 6.79 3.77
N THR A 151 6.09 6.75 2.53
CA THR A 151 7.00 5.71 2.07
C THR A 151 8.38 5.87 2.72
N PHE A 152 8.95 7.09 2.70
CA PHE A 152 10.29 7.34 3.23
C PHE A 152 10.36 7.39 4.76
N LEU A 153 9.29 7.78 5.43
CA LEU A 153 9.18 7.75 6.91
C LEU A 153 8.69 6.37 7.41
N SER A 154 8.87 5.32 6.62
CA SER A 154 8.63 3.93 7.01
C SER A 154 9.94 3.15 7.08
N THR A 155 9.91 1.98 7.67
CA THR A 155 11.06 1.05 7.71
C THR A 155 11.16 0.19 6.43
N ALA A 156 10.62 0.65 5.30
CA ALA A 156 10.62 -0.09 4.04
C ALA A 156 12.04 -0.34 3.53
N PHE A 157 12.89 0.67 3.60
CA PHE A 157 14.26 0.65 3.03
C PHE A 157 15.36 0.42 4.07
N MET A 158 15.11 0.71 5.34
CA MET A 158 16.13 0.65 6.39
C MET A 158 15.54 0.07 7.68
N GLN A 159 16.36 -0.68 8.41
CA GLN A 159 15.97 -1.25 9.70
C GLN A 159 15.73 -0.15 10.74
N GLN A 160 14.75 -0.37 11.62
CA GLN A 160 14.37 0.61 12.65
C GLN A 160 15.51 0.95 13.61
N SER A 161 16.46 0.03 13.83
CA SER A 161 17.64 0.24 14.66
C SER A 161 18.67 1.20 14.06
N LEU A 162 18.61 1.42 12.75
CA LEU A 162 19.56 2.25 11.99
C LEU A 162 19.01 3.64 11.65
N VAL A 163 17.73 3.91 11.97
CA VAL A 163 17.11 5.22 11.72
C VAL A 163 17.14 6.10 12.97
N PRO A 164 17.20 7.45 12.82
CA PRO A 164 17.08 8.38 13.93
C PRO A 164 15.80 8.18 14.73
N SER A 165 15.84 8.44 16.04
CA SER A 165 14.73 8.19 16.97
C SER A 165 13.43 8.89 16.60
N TRP A 166 13.50 10.10 16.01
CA TRP A 166 12.32 10.84 15.56
C TRP A 166 11.62 10.16 14.38
N ILE A 167 12.38 9.56 13.42
CA ILE A 167 11.80 8.78 12.31
C ILE A 167 11.14 7.52 12.88
N ALA A 168 11.80 6.82 13.80
CA ALA A 168 11.24 5.64 14.45
C ALA A 168 9.93 5.97 15.22
N TRP A 169 9.82 7.16 15.80
CA TRP A 169 8.60 7.63 16.45
C TRP A 169 7.47 7.88 15.45
N VAL A 170 7.73 8.61 14.37
CA VAL A 170 6.75 8.89 13.30
C VAL A 170 6.29 7.60 12.64
N ALA A 171 7.20 6.66 12.39
CA ALA A 171 6.91 5.36 11.77
C ALA A 171 5.86 4.55 12.56
N ARG A 172 5.72 4.75 13.89
CA ARG A 172 4.70 4.06 14.70
C ARG A 172 3.27 4.38 14.26
N PHE A 173 3.04 5.58 13.74
CA PHE A 173 1.72 6.05 13.28
C PHE A 173 1.54 5.90 11.77
N ASN A 174 2.56 5.46 11.06
CA ASN A 174 2.56 5.35 9.61
C ASN A 174 1.92 4.02 9.15
N PRO A 175 0.80 4.07 8.38
CA PRO A 175 0.14 2.86 7.89
C PRO A 175 1.04 1.99 6.99
N VAL A 176 1.92 2.62 6.20
CA VAL A 176 2.89 1.89 5.36
C VAL A 176 3.84 1.09 6.24
N ASN A 177 4.29 1.68 7.34
CA ASN A 177 5.15 0.99 8.29
C ASN A 177 4.43 -0.17 8.98
N TRP A 178 3.14 -0.03 9.32
CA TRP A 178 2.37 -1.14 9.87
C TRP A 178 2.35 -2.33 8.92
N ALA A 179 2.10 -2.05 7.63
CA ALA A 179 2.09 -3.08 6.59
C ALA A 179 3.48 -3.70 6.36
N VAL A 180 4.54 -2.88 6.30
CA VAL A 180 5.92 -3.36 6.11
C VAL A 180 6.35 -4.27 7.25
N VAL A 181 6.12 -3.87 8.50
CA VAL A 181 6.50 -4.65 9.68
C VAL A 181 5.72 -5.96 9.75
N ALA A 182 4.41 -5.93 9.51
CA ALA A 182 3.58 -7.13 9.47
C ALA A 182 3.97 -8.07 8.32
N GLY A 183 4.15 -7.53 7.11
CA GLY A 183 4.57 -8.31 5.93
C GLY A 183 5.95 -8.94 6.09
N ARG A 184 6.88 -8.22 6.72
CA ARG A 184 8.22 -8.74 7.04
C ARG A 184 8.15 -9.85 8.07
N SER A 185 7.38 -9.69 9.14
CA SER A 185 7.16 -10.74 10.14
C SER A 185 6.51 -11.98 9.51
N ALA A 186 5.57 -11.83 8.61
CA ALA A 186 4.93 -12.94 7.90
C ALA A 186 5.89 -13.69 6.98
N ALA A 187 6.86 -13.00 6.36
CA ALA A 187 7.85 -13.60 5.46
C ALA A 187 8.97 -14.35 6.20
N THR A 188 9.24 -14.03 7.47
CA THR A 188 10.29 -14.66 8.29
C THR A 188 9.82 -16.00 8.86
N GLY A 189 10.77 -16.91 9.13
CA GLY A 189 10.47 -18.26 9.65
C GLY A 189 9.87 -18.31 11.06
N ASN A 190 9.96 -17.23 11.82
CA ASN A 190 9.38 -17.10 13.17
C ASN A 190 8.37 -15.94 13.17
N THR A 191 7.16 -16.20 12.65
CA THR A 191 6.10 -15.18 12.53
C THR A 191 5.52 -14.85 13.90
N ASP A 192 5.62 -13.60 14.30
CA ASP A 192 4.85 -13.08 15.46
C ASP A 192 3.41 -12.76 15.00
N TRP A 193 2.52 -13.74 15.19
CA TRP A 193 1.11 -13.61 14.82
C TRP A 193 0.39 -12.51 15.60
N THR A 194 0.77 -12.25 16.85
CA THR A 194 0.19 -11.17 17.66
C THR A 194 0.49 -9.82 17.02
N LEU A 195 1.72 -9.62 16.58
CA LEU A 195 2.14 -8.41 15.88
C LEU A 195 1.42 -8.31 14.52
N VAL A 196 1.39 -9.36 13.72
CA VAL A 196 0.71 -9.37 12.41
C VAL A 196 -0.76 -9.02 12.56
N LEU A 197 -1.48 -9.69 13.47
CA LEU A 197 -2.91 -9.45 13.69
C LEU A 197 -3.20 -8.04 14.21
N SER A 198 -2.39 -7.53 15.13
CA SER A 198 -2.55 -6.16 15.64
C SER A 198 -2.39 -5.12 14.53
N ARG A 199 -1.39 -5.28 13.66
CA ARG A 199 -1.16 -4.37 12.53
C ARG A 199 -2.22 -4.50 11.45
N CYS A 200 -2.67 -5.72 11.16
CA CYS A 200 -3.81 -5.95 10.28
C CYS A 200 -5.09 -5.30 10.83
N GLY A 201 -5.32 -5.38 12.14
CA GLY A 201 -6.45 -4.69 12.78
C GLY A 201 -6.43 -3.17 12.58
N LEU A 202 -5.25 -2.54 12.70
CA LEU A 202 -5.10 -1.10 12.41
C LEU A 202 -5.36 -0.78 10.93
N LEU A 203 -4.91 -1.63 10.01
CA LEU A 203 -5.15 -1.47 8.56
C LEU A 203 -6.63 -1.67 8.21
N VAL A 204 -7.31 -2.62 8.84
CA VAL A 204 -8.77 -2.81 8.70
C VAL A 204 -9.51 -1.57 9.21
N GLY A 205 -9.13 -1.04 10.36
CA GLY A 205 -9.67 0.21 10.88
C GLY A 205 -9.49 1.37 9.89
N LEU A 206 -8.30 1.49 9.30
CA LEU A 206 -8.02 2.49 8.27
C LEU A 206 -8.88 2.27 7.02
N LEU A 207 -9.07 1.02 6.57
CA LEU A 207 -9.94 0.68 5.44
C LEU A 207 -11.39 1.09 5.70
N LEU A 208 -11.91 0.80 6.88
CA LEU A 208 -13.28 1.17 7.25
C LEU A 208 -13.47 2.69 7.25
N VAL A 209 -12.53 3.43 7.83
CA VAL A 209 -12.56 4.89 7.84
C VAL A 209 -12.47 5.46 6.42
N SER A 210 -11.54 4.98 5.60
CA SER A 210 -11.35 5.46 4.23
C SER A 210 -12.55 5.12 3.33
N ALA A 211 -13.13 3.93 3.47
CA ALA A 211 -14.34 3.53 2.74
C ALA A 211 -15.56 4.37 3.17
N TRP A 212 -15.69 4.68 4.46
CA TRP A 212 -16.72 5.58 4.95
C TRP A 212 -16.54 6.99 4.41
N LEU A 213 -15.32 7.52 4.40
CA LEU A 213 -15.00 8.84 3.81
C LEU A 213 -15.34 8.86 2.32
N ALA A 214 -14.98 7.82 1.55
CA ALA A 214 -15.31 7.73 0.13
C ALA A 214 -16.82 7.76 -0.12
N THR A 215 -17.58 6.98 0.66
CA THR A 215 -19.04 6.95 0.56
C THR A 215 -19.67 8.30 0.92
N ARG A 216 -19.13 8.99 1.93
CA ARG A 216 -19.59 10.32 2.34
C ARG A 216 -19.25 11.39 1.31
N SER A 217 -18.06 11.36 0.72
CA SER A 217 -17.65 12.26 -0.36
C SER A 217 -18.52 12.10 -1.59
N PHE A 218 -18.93 10.88 -1.92
CA PHE A 218 -19.89 10.62 -2.99
C PHE A 218 -21.25 11.27 -2.73
N SER A 219 -21.72 11.22 -1.49
CA SER A 219 -22.97 11.87 -1.10
C SER A 219 -22.90 13.40 -1.14
N ALA A 220 -21.71 13.97 -0.85
CA ALA A 220 -21.48 15.41 -0.96
C ALA A 220 -21.40 15.85 -2.43
N TYR A 221 -20.74 15.07 -3.29
CA TYR A 221 -20.68 15.31 -4.73
C TYR A 221 -22.07 15.39 -5.35
N GLN A 222 -22.96 14.45 -5.02
CA GLN A 222 -24.33 14.42 -5.54
C GLN A 222 -25.17 15.67 -5.18
N ARG A 223 -24.90 16.30 -4.04
CA ARG A 223 -25.61 17.51 -3.60
C ARG A 223 -25.10 18.79 -4.28
N SER A 224 -23.98 18.71 -4.97
CA SER A 224 -23.31 19.87 -5.60
C SER A 224 -23.54 19.95 -7.13
N ILE A 225 -24.27 18.99 -7.67
CA ILE A 225 -24.81 18.96 -9.05
C ILE A 225 -26.31 19.27 -8.98
#